data_941816d39a3d9031026cffa94934423e
#
_entry.id   941816d39a3d9031026cffa94934423e
#
_cell.length_a   1.000
_cell.length_b   1.000
_cell.length_c   1.000
_cell.angle_alpha   90.00
_cell.angle_beta   90.00
_cell.angle_gamma   90.00
#
_symmetry.space_group_name_H-M   'P 1'
#
loop_
_entity.id
_entity.type
_entity.pdbx_description
1 polymer ?
#
loop_
_entity_poly.entity_id
_entity_poly.type
_entity_poly.pdbx_seq_one_letter_code
_entity_poly.pdbx_strand_id
1 'polypeptide(L)'
;GFNDDTSRELFECILEVLGISGIGGKRSGGYGKFELADDPIELEAQGIYKDISALYALIHNKQGKMMCISACVPTSDEVATLKQGSYKLQKRGGFVGSTGSETQVKRNSYYVVKEGSVCPKALVGQMLTITGDSLPHPVYRNGMGLWIGVDYE
;
A
#
# COMPACT_ATOMS: atom_id res chain seq x y z
N GLY A 1 4.73 -12.56 -0.22
CA GLY A 1 4.58 -13.82 -0.96
C GLY A 1 3.20 -14.40 -0.77
N PHE A 2 2.84 -15.36 -1.59
CA PHE A 2 1.59 -16.10 -1.46
C PHE A 2 1.83 -17.32 -0.56
N ASN A 3 0.79 -17.74 0.14
CA ASN A 3 0.86 -18.90 1.03
C ASN A 3 0.61 -20.22 0.28
N ASP A 4 0.02 -20.13 -0.91
CA ASP A 4 -0.35 -21.27 -1.77
C ASP A 4 -0.53 -20.82 -3.23
N ASP A 5 -0.48 -21.78 -4.16
CA ASP A 5 -0.62 -21.55 -5.60
C ASP A 5 -2.00 -21.02 -5.98
N THR A 6 -3.05 -21.45 -5.30
CA THR A 6 -4.42 -21.02 -5.56
C THR A 6 -4.57 -19.50 -5.30
N SER A 7 -3.96 -19.01 -4.22
CA SER A 7 -3.93 -17.57 -3.91
C SER A 7 -3.16 -16.77 -4.95
N ARG A 8 -2.10 -17.35 -5.52
CA ARG A 8 -1.32 -16.75 -6.59
C ARG A 8 -2.15 -16.66 -7.88
N GLU A 9 -2.73 -17.76 -8.33
CA GLU A 9 -3.56 -17.82 -9.54
C GLU A 9 -4.76 -16.85 -9.44
N LEU A 10 -5.40 -16.81 -8.27
CA LEU A 10 -6.50 -15.87 -8.01
C LEU A 10 -6.02 -14.41 -8.13
N PHE A 11 -4.86 -14.08 -7.59
CA PHE A 11 -4.29 -12.74 -7.66
C PHE A 11 -3.97 -12.33 -9.10
N GLU A 12 -3.38 -13.23 -9.90
CA GLU A 12 -3.08 -13.00 -11.31
C GLU A 12 -4.36 -12.75 -12.11
N CYS A 13 -5.39 -13.57 -11.91
CA CYS A 13 -6.71 -13.37 -12.52
C CYS A 13 -7.33 -12.01 -12.13
N ILE A 14 -7.24 -11.63 -10.84
CA ILE A 14 -7.73 -10.32 -10.37
C ILE A 14 -6.97 -9.16 -11.01
N LEU A 15 -5.66 -9.29 -11.23
CA LEU A 15 -4.87 -8.25 -11.92
C LEU A 15 -5.33 -8.05 -13.37
N GLU A 16 -5.61 -9.11 -14.11
CA GLU A 16 -6.13 -9.02 -15.47
C GLU A 16 -7.49 -8.32 -15.52
N VAL A 17 -8.41 -8.73 -14.64
CA VAL A 17 -9.73 -8.09 -14.50
C VAL A 17 -9.59 -6.62 -14.11
N LEU A 18 -8.65 -6.30 -13.23
CA LEU A 18 -8.35 -4.93 -12.83
C LEU A 18 -7.79 -4.11 -13.99
N GLY A 19 -6.95 -4.70 -14.84
CA GLY A 19 -6.42 -4.09 -16.04
C GLY A 19 -7.54 -3.63 -16.99
N ILE A 20 -8.53 -4.50 -17.21
CA ILE A 20 -9.71 -4.20 -18.04
C ILE A 20 -10.59 -3.11 -17.38
N SER A 21 -10.85 -3.24 -16.07
CA SER A 21 -11.71 -2.30 -15.35
C SER A 21 -11.05 -0.96 -15.04
N GLY A 22 -9.71 -0.92 -15.01
CA GLY A 22 -8.90 0.26 -14.75
C GLY A 22 -8.76 0.62 -13.27
N ILE A 23 -7.71 1.38 -12.96
CA ILE A 23 -7.40 1.92 -11.63
C ILE A 23 -7.63 3.43 -11.59
N GLY A 24 -8.07 3.95 -10.43
CA GLY A 24 -8.21 5.38 -10.19
C GLY A 24 -9.62 5.93 -10.36
N GLY A 25 -9.74 7.25 -10.28
CA GLY A 25 -11.03 7.95 -10.18
C GLY A 25 -11.75 8.21 -11.50
N LYS A 26 -11.07 8.06 -12.66
CA LYS A 26 -11.64 8.39 -13.99
C LYS A 26 -11.90 7.15 -14.84
N ARG A 27 -12.17 6.01 -14.23
CA ARG A 27 -12.39 4.73 -14.92
C ARG A 27 -13.55 4.77 -15.92
N SER A 28 -14.63 5.45 -15.60
CA SER A 28 -15.78 5.63 -16.51
C SER A 28 -15.44 6.37 -17.81
N GLY A 29 -14.36 7.14 -17.83
CA GLY A 29 -13.82 7.78 -19.03
C GLY A 29 -12.75 6.95 -19.76
N GLY A 30 -12.58 5.67 -19.39
CA GLY A 30 -11.60 4.75 -20.00
C GLY A 30 -10.17 4.89 -19.49
N TYR A 31 -9.93 5.74 -18.49
CA TYR A 31 -8.60 5.92 -17.92
C TYR A 31 -8.23 4.81 -16.92
N GLY A 32 -6.93 4.61 -16.73
CA GLY A 32 -6.39 3.66 -15.76
C GLY A 32 -6.42 2.21 -16.19
N LYS A 33 -6.79 1.90 -17.42
CA LYS A 33 -6.64 0.57 -18.01
C LYS A 33 -5.16 0.25 -18.21
N PHE A 34 -4.80 -0.99 -18.04
CA PHE A 34 -3.44 -1.47 -18.24
C PHE A 34 -3.45 -2.92 -18.70
N GLU A 35 -2.36 -3.35 -19.27
CA GLU A 35 -2.05 -4.74 -19.60
C GLU A 35 -0.76 -5.12 -18.88
N LEU A 36 -0.62 -6.38 -18.50
CA LEU A 36 0.65 -6.90 -18.01
C LEU A 36 1.60 -7.02 -19.20
N ALA A 37 2.80 -6.42 -19.07
CA ALA A 37 3.78 -6.40 -20.16
C ALA A 37 4.48 -7.76 -20.30
N ASP A 38 4.66 -8.47 -19.20
CA ASP A 38 5.36 -9.76 -19.12
C ASP A 38 4.74 -10.61 -18.02
N ASP A 39 5.12 -11.89 -18.00
CA ASP A 39 4.78 -12.81 -16.93
C ASP A 39 5.37 -12.35 -15.59
N PRO A 40 4.69 -12.64 -14.47
CA PRO A 40 5.21 -12.31 -13.14
C PRO A 40 6.56 -12.98 -12.90
N ILE A 41 7.53 -12.19 -12.46
CA ILE A 41 8.87 -12.69 -12.10
C ILE A 41 8.93 -12.86 -10.58
N GLU A 42 9.33 -14.04 -10.14
CA GLU A 42 9.54 -14.31 -8.71
C GLU A 42 10.79 -13.58 -8.22
N LEU A 43 10.65 -12.91 -7.06
CA LEU A 43 11.78 -12.26 -6.41
C LEU A 43 12.63 -13.31 -5.69
N GLU A 44 13.86 -13.48 -6.11
CA GLU A 44 14.80 -14.46 -5.58
C GLU A 44 16.06 -13.80 -5.02
N ALA A 45 16.61 -14.38 -3.95
CA ALA A 45 17.86 -13.90 -3.34
C ALA A 45 19.05 -14.04 -4.28
N GLN A 46 19.04 -15.06 -5.15
CA GLN A 46 20.09 -15.37 -6.11
C GLN A 46 19.47 -15.61 -7.50
N GLY A 47 18.88 -14.55 -8.06
CA GLY A 47 18.30 -14.57 -9.39
C GLY A 47 19.33 -14.22 -10.47
N ILE A 48 18.98 -14.53 -11.72
CA ILE A 48 19.79 -14.22 -12.91
C ILE A 48 19.96 -12.70 -13.07
N TYR A 49 18.96 -11.93 -12.63
CA TYR A 49 18.94 -10.47 -12.72
C TYR A 49 19.41 -9.84 -11.40
N LYS A 50 20.48 -9.05 -11.47
CA LYS A 50 21.07 -8.38 -10.29
C LYS A 50 20.12 -7.40 -9.60
N ASP A 51 19.29 -6.71 -10.35
CA ASP A 51 18.30 -5.76 -9.85
C ASP A 51 17.19 -6.47 -9.06
N ILE A 52 16.75 -7.66 -9.48
CA ILE A 52 15.78 -8.48 -8.76
C ILE A 52 16.36 -8.96 -7.43
N SER A 53 17.60 -9.46 -7.44
CA SER A 53 18.29 -9.88 -6.21
C SER A 53 18.52 -8.70 -5.25
N ALA A 54 18.87 -7.52 -5.78
CA ALA A 54 18.99 -6.30 -4.97
C ALA A 54 17.64 -5.87 -4.36
N LEU A 55 16.55 -5.91 -5.14
CA LEU A 55 15.21 -5.62 -4.63
C LEU A 55 14.78 -6.63 -3.57
N TYR A 56 15.06 -7.91 -3.80
CA TYR A 56 14.82 -8.96 -2.80
C TYR A 56 15.53 -8.63 -1.48
N ALA A 57 16.80 -8.28 -1.55
CA ALA A 57 17.61 -7.93 -0.37
C ALA A 57 17.01 -6.72 0.37
N LEU A 58 16.62 -5.66 -0.34
CA LEU A 58 16.01 -4.47 0.27
C LEU A 58 14.68 -4.78 0.98
N ILE A 59 13.83 -5.63 0.37
CA ILE A 59 12.53 -6.00 0.95
C ILE A 59 12.70 -6.91 2.18
N HIS A 60 13.69 -7.79 2.15
CA HIS A 60 13.94 -8.76 3.23
C HIS A 60 14.89 -8.25 4.32
N ASN A 61 15.61 -7.16 4.07
CA ASN A 61 16.41 -6.53 5.11
C ASN A 61 15.50 -5.93 6.18
N LYS A 62 15.56 -6.49 7.38
CA LYS A 62 14.81 -6.02 8.57
C LYS A 62 15.68 -5.32 9.60
N GLN A 63 16.96 -5.12 9.27
CA GLN A 63 17.93 -4.48 10.15
C GLN A 63 18.21 -3.03 9.71
N GLY A 64 18.60 -2.21 10.67
CA GLY A 64 18.91 -0.82 10.39
C GLY A 64 17.70 0.05 10.08
N LYS A 65 17.93 1.14 9.38
CA LYS A 65 16.89 2.10 9.02
C LYS A 65 16.00 1.53 7.91
N MET A 66 14.72 1.83 8.01
CA MET A 66 13.69 1.37 7.09
C MET A 66 13.05 2.58 6.41
N MET A 67 12.93 2.56 5.10
CA MET A 67 12.24 3.58 4.33
C MET A 67 10.84 3.08 3.93
N CYS A 68 9.85 3.92 4.17
CA CYS A 68 8.47 3.65 3.76
C CYS A 68 8.31 3.93 2.26
N ILE A 69 7.86 2.94 1.50
CA ILE A 69 7.58 3.07 0.06
C ILE A 69 6.10 3.11 -0.27
N SER A 70 5.25 3.03 0.76
CA SER A 70 3.80 3.24 0.66
C SER A 70 3.30 4.14 1.80
N ALA A 71 2.09 4.68 1.69
CA ALA A 71 1.48 5.43 2.78
C ALA A 71 1.22 4.52 3.99
N CYS A 72 1.62 4.96 5.19
CA CYS A 72 1.46 4.21 6.43
C CYS A 72 0.68 5.04 7.47
N VAL A 73 -0.21 4.40 8.20
CA VAL A 73 -0.90 4.99 9.37
C VAL A 73 -0.43 4.24 10.60
N PRO A 74 0.49 4.82 11.39
CA PRO A 74 1.01 4.18 12.58
C PRO A 74 -0.08 3.86 13.60
N THR A 75 0.10 2.79 14.35
CA THR A 75 -0.67 2.56 15.58
C THR A 75 -0.20 3.50 16.68
N SER A 76 -0.97 3.62 17.75
CA SER A 76 -0.60 4.46 18.90
C SER A 76 0.77 4.08 19.48
N ASP A 77 1.06 2.79 19.53
CA ASP A 77 2.32 2.25 20.09
C ASP A 77 3.53 2.54 19.18
N GLU A 78 3.29 2.73 17.89
CA GLU A 78 4.34 2.99 16.90
C GLU A 78 4.74 4.47 16.82
N VAL A 79 3.96 5.38 17.42
CA VAL A 79 4.25 6.83 17.39
C VAL A 79 5.61 7.14 18.01
N ALA A 80 6.02 6.41 19.04
CA ALA A 80 7.33 6.60 19.68
C ALA A 80 8.48 6.27 18.72
N THR A 81 8.33 5.21 17.93
CA THR A 81 9.30 4.84 16.88
C THR A 81 9.31 5.85 15.74
N LEU A 82 8.14 6.30 15.30
CA LEU A 82 8.02 7.32 14.25
C LEU A 82 8.76 8.61 14.63
N LYS A 83 8.64 9.06 15.88
CA LYS A 83 9.31 10.27 16.39
C LYS A 83 10.84 10.22 16.34
N GLN A 84 11.42 9.02 16.27
CA GLN A 84 12.87 8.83 16.15
C GLN A 84 13.34 8.85 14.69
N GLY A 85 12.40 8.91 13.74
CA GLY A 85 12.67 8.92 12.31
C GLY A 85 12.64 10.30 11.69
N SER A 86 12.92 10.32 10.38
CA SER A 86 12.71 11.48 9.51
C SER A 86 11.48 11.21 8.67
N TYR A 87 10.39 11.93 8.91
CA TYR A 87 9.11 11.64 8.28
C TYR A 87 8.36 12.89 7.82
N LYS A 88 7.47 12.71 6.87
CA LYS A 88 6.50 13.70 6.45
C LYS A 88 5.08 13.15 6.64
N LEU A 89 4.19 14.00 7.12
CA LEU A 89 2.77 13.68 7.22
C LEU A 89 2.01 14.28 6.05
N GLN A 90 1.09 13.51 5.50
CA GLN A 90 0.16 13.96 4.48
C GLN A 90 -1.27 13.74 4.95
N LYS A 91 -2.08 14.79 4.89
CA LYS A 91 -3.52 14.69 5.15
C LYS A 91 -4.21 14.02 3.97
N ARG A 92 -5.02 13.03 4.24
CA ARG A 92 -5.90 12.33 3.28
C ARG A 92 -7.34 12.59 3.67
N GLY A 93 -8.17 12.86 2.70
CA GLY A 93 -9.60 13.11 2.85
C GLY A 93 -10.31 12.90 1.51
N GLY A 94 -11.56 13.33 1.40
CA GLY A 94 -12.35 13.26 0.16
C GLY A 94 -13.73 12.66 0.39
N PHE A 95 -14.30 12.09 -0.66
CA PHE A 95 -15.63 11.52 -0.65
C PHE A 95 -15.58 10.02 -0.94
N VAL A 96 -16.59 9.31 -0.46
CA VAL A 96 -16.84 7.91 -0.78
C VAL A 96 -18.10 7.87 -1.64
N GLY A 97 -17.99 7.22 -2.79
CA GLY A 97 -19.14 6.78 -3.57
C GLY A 97 -19.44 5.33 -3.25
N SER A 98 -20.69 5.01 -3.01
CA SER A 98 -21.17 3.64 -2.87
C SER A 98 -22.23 3.37 -3.93
N THR A 99 -22.24 2.18 -4.51
CA THR A 99 -23.26 1.75 -5.47
C THR A 99 -24.67 1.69 -4.89
N GLY A 100 -24.81 1.77 -3.57
CA GLY A 100 -26.09 1.81 -2.86
C GLY A 100 -26.47 3.18 -2.28
N SER A 101 -25.71 4.24 -2.58
CA SER A 101 -25.98 5.59 -2.10
C SER A 101 -26.08 6.56 -3.27
N GLU A 102 -27.20 7.28 -3.35
CA GLU A 102 -27.40 8.34 -4.35
C GLU A 102 -26.51 9.56 -4.09
N THR A 103 -25.99 9.69 -2.87
CA THR A 103 -25.18 10.84 -2.45
C THR A 103 -23.74 10.43 -2.10
N GLN A 104 -22.80 11.26 -2.50
CA GLN A 104 -21.42 11.12 -2.07
C GLN A 104 -21.29 11.51 -0.60
N VAL A 105 -20.77 10.61 0.22
CA VAL A 105 -20.55 10.84 1.65
C VAL A 105 -19.11 11.33 1.87
N LYS A 106 -18.95 12.43 2.59
CA LYS A 106 -17.63 12.94 2.98
C LYS A 106 -17.02 12.00 4.01
N ARG A 107 -15.84 11.47 3.70
CA ARG A 107 -15.10 10.62 4.64
C ARG A 107 -14.32 11.45 5.66
N ASN A 108 -14.04 10.84 6.81
CA ASN A 108 -13.19 11.41 7.82
C ASN A 108 -11.78 11.65 7.26
N SER A 109 -11.20 12.82 7.60
CA SER A 109 -9.82 13.11 7.24
C SER A 109 -8.87 12.45 8.24
N TYR A 110 -7.77 11.91 7.74
CA TYR A 110 -6.71 11.31 8.55
C TYR A 110 -5.34 11.68 8.00
N TYR A 111 -4.31 11.46 8.79
CA TYR A 111 -2.92 11.67 8.37
C TYR A 111 -2.23 10.34 8.12
N VAL A 112 -1.39 10.32 7.11
CA VAL A 112 -0.51 9.20 6.78
C VAL A 112 0.94 9.65 6.86
N VAL A 113 1.81 8.76 7.25
CA VAL A 113 3.25 8.86 7.01
C VAL A 113 3.45 8.69 5.52
N LYS A 114 4.07 9.68 4.89
CA LYS A 114 4.27 9.71 3.45
C LYS A 114 5.42 8.79 3.04
N GLU A 115 5.32 8.26 1.83
CA GLU A 115 6.41 7.55 1.16
C GLU A 115 7.70 8.37 1.16
N GLY A 116 8.86 7.71 1.29
CA GLY A 116 10.18 8.31 1.47
C GLY A 116 10.50 8.69 2.94
N SER A 117 9.58 8.45 3.88
CA SER A 117 9.88 8.62 5.30
C SER A 117 10.76 7.46 5.79
N VAL A 118 11.70 7.77 6.69
CA VAL A 118 12.68 6.81 7.22
C VAL A 118 12.52 6.68 8.71
N CYS A 119 12.45 5.47 9.22
CA CYS A 119 12.33 5.14 10.64
C CYS A 119 13.42 4.14 11.08
N PRO A 120 13.73 4.05 12.38
CA PRO A 120 14.70 3.09 12.90
C PRO A 120 14.29 1.63 12.65
N LYS A 121 12.99 1.37 12.53
CA LYS A 121 12.40 0.07 12.16
C LYS A 121 11.13 0.27 11.36
N ALA A 122 10.72 -0.75 10.62
CA ALA A 122 9.44 -0.76 9.92
C ALA A 122 8.27 -0.63 10.91
N LEU A 123 7.26 0.16 10.52
CA LEU A 123 5.99 0.24 11.22
C LEU A 123 4.99 -0.71 10.52
N VAL A 124 4.21 -1.42 11.29
CA VAL A 124 3.16 -2.29 10.75
C VAL A 124 2.05 -1.43 10.18
N GLY A 125 1.64 -0.41 10.92
CA GLY A 125 0.50 0.41 10.59
C GLY A 125 -0.83 -0.27 10.93
N GLN A 126 -1.93 0.35 10.52
CA GLN A 126 -3.26 -0.14 10.85
C GLN A 126 -4.25 0.05 9.72
N MET A 127 -5.30 -0.79 9.72
CA MET A 127 -6.49 -0.58 8.90
C MET A 127 -7.35 0.51 9.53
N LEU A 128 -7.85 1.44 8.73
CA LEU A 128 -8.76 2.50 9.19
C LEU A 128 -10.16 2.27 8.66
N THR A 129 -11.16 2.50 9.49
CA THR A 129 -12.53 2.75 9.06
C THR A 129 -12.69 4.25 8.84
N ILE A 130 -12.99 4.65 7.61
CA ILE A 130 -12.99 6.07 7.21
C ILE A 130 -14.39 6.66 7.03
N THR A 131 -15.42 5.87 7.26
CA THR A 131 -16.83 6.29 7.27
C THR A 131 -17.40 6.11 8.66
N GLY A 132 -18.18 7.10 9.11
CA GLY A 132 -19.08 6.91 10.25
C GLY A 132 -20.34 6.16 9.83
N ASP A 133 -21.41 6.29 10.63
CA ASP A 133 -22.71 5.61 10.44
C ASP A 133 -23.51 6.11 9.22
N SER A 134 -22.90 6.93 8.38
CA SER A 134 -23.55 7.56 7.23
C SER A 134 -23.70 6.64 6.00
N LEU A 135 -23.11 5.45 6.04
CA LEU A 135 -23.21 4.46 4.97
C LEU A 135 -23.71 3.12 5.52
N PRO A 136 -24.44 2.34 4.70
CA PRO A 136 -24.97 1.04 5.12
C PRO A 136 -23.88 -0.01 5.37
N HIS A 137 -22.66 0.27 5.00
CA HIS A 137 -21.49 -0.59 5.23
C HIS A 137 -20.24 0.24 5.56
N PRO A 138 -19.31 -0.30 6.35
CA PRO A 138 -18.05 0.37 6.63
C PRO A 138 -17.16 0.44 5.37
N VAL A 139 -16.40 1.52 5.25
CA VAL A 139 -15.37 1.65 4.22
C VAL A 139 -14.00 1.69 4.89
N TYR A 140 -13.17 0.77 4.47
CA TYR A 140 -11.82 0.60 5.03
C TYR A 140 -10.76 1.26 4.17
N ARG A 141 -9.67 1.65 4.81
CA ARG A 141 -8.42 2.06 4.17
C ARG A 141 -7.27 1.29 4.76
N ASN A 142 -6.52 0.67 3.87
CA ASN A 142 -5.26 0.05 4.27
C ASN A 142 -4.26 1.16 4.59
N GLY A 143 -3.80 1.19 5.83
CA GLY A 143 -2.74 2.05 6.33
C GLY A 143 -1.52 1.23 6.78
N MET A 144 -1.44 -0.05 6.42
CA MET A 144 -0.25 -0.88 6.67
C MET A 144 0.85 -0.47 5.69
N GLY A 145 2.01 -0.14 6.24
CA GLY A 145 3.15 0.35 5.46
C GLY A 145 3.93 -0.77 4.77
N LEU A 146 4.38 -0.52 3.55
CA LEU A 146 5.41 -1.33 2.90
C LEU A 146 6.76 -0.64 3.10
N TRP A 147 7.73 -1.37 3.64
CA TRP A 147 9.03 -0.85 4.05
C TRP A 147 10.16 -1.63 3.43
N ILE A 148 11.21 -0.94 3.06
CA ILE A 148 12.46 -1.53 2.59
C ILE A 148 13.60 -1.09 3.49
N GLY A 149 14.60 -1.97 3.67
CA GLY A 149 15.82 -1.62 4.36
C GLY A 149 16.63 -0.61 3.53
N VAL A 150 17.20 0.39 4.19
CA VAL A 150 18.12 1.33 3.57
C VAL A 150 19.37 1.36 4.43
N ASP A 151 20.46 0.88 3.85
CA ASP A 151 21.77 0.98 4.46
C ASP A 151 22.37 2.31 4.02
N TYR A 152 22.58 3.18 4.99
CA TYR A 152 23.43 4.35 4.82
C TYR A 152 24.76 4.02 5.50
N GLU A 153 25.75 3.74 4.70
CA GLU A 153 27.15 3.88 5.14
C GLU A 153 27.57 5.36 5.14
#